data_52cbe9edd709e22109f7d2bd9c752ede
#
_entry.id   52cbe9edd709e22109f7d2bd9c752ede
#
_cell.length_a   1.000
_cell.length_b   1.000
_cell.length_c   1.000
_cell.angle_alpha   90.00
_cell.angle_beta   90.00
_cell.angle_gamma   90.00
#
_symmetry.space_group_name_H-M   'P 1'
#
loop_
_entity.id
_entity.type
_entity.pdbx_description
1 polymer ?
#
loop_
_entity_poly.entity_id
_entity_poly.type
_entity_poly.pdbx_seq_one_letter_code
_entity_poly.pdbx_strand_id
1 'polypeptide(L)'
;MHTLPALRAGALALACVLAPLAHASGTANADLLTGIPRLACEATLCLSSSLRPGECSPSLEHYFSIKRFNRHGLDWDATVAARRSFLSQCPAAADPGMPERVEAISHGAGKCDADYLNRSYADTAYKWRKRGYRYDAATGNREPVYEVQTLETVTLTQLPTWCVAYNDHDWTYELSVRYVGRPTMGGRWIKAEDYEAAQARWDAEHGGQWAKGWNFSMSDPRQRDNL
;
A
#
# COMPACT_ATOMS: atom_id res chain seq x y z
N MET A 1 88.43 28.24 16.37
CA MET A 1 88.83 26.99 17.04
C MET A 1 87.58 26.28 17.44
N HIS A 2 87.12 25.29 16.73
CA HIS A 2 86.40 24.15 17.24
C HIS A 2 86.00 23.22 16.08
N THR A 3 86.49 22.04 16.22
CA THR A 3 86.54 20.94 15.29
C THR A 3 85.18 20.29 15.17
N LEU A 4 84.74 19.99 13.92
CA LEU A 4 83.57 19.13 13.57
C LEU A 4 84.02 17.66 13.58
N PRO A 5 83.24 16.75 14.06
CA PRO A 5 83.41 15.34 13.77
C PRO A 5 82.45 14.84 12.66
N ALA A 6 82.98 13.92 11.93
CA ALA A 6 82.43 13.29 10.72
C ALA A 6 81.15 12.46 10.98
N LEU A 7 80.20 12.63 10.10
CA LEU A 7 78.96 11.74 10.03
C LEU A 7 79.33 10.51 9.18
N ARG A 8 79.18 9.33 9.80
CA ARG A 8 79.19 8.04 9.09
C ARG A 8 77.80 7.78 8.52
N ALA A 9 77.72 7.66 7.21
CA ALA A 9 76.53 7.23 6.47
C ALA A 9 76.38 5.74 6.63
N GLY A 10 75.27 5.34 7.35
CA GLY A 10 74.80 3.97 7.41
C GLY A 10 73.72 3.75 6.32
N ALA A 11 74.01 2.96 5.33
CA ALA A 11 73.12 2.56 4.28
C ALA A 11 72.14 1.50 4.87
N LEU A 12 70.86 1.87 5.12
CA LEU A 12 69.81 0.95 5.39
C LEU A 12 69.20 0.42 4.07
N ALA A 13 69.52 -0.82 3.72
CA ALA A 13 68.88 -1.52 2.63
C ALA A 13 67.40 -1.85 2.99
N LEU A 14 66.44 -1.12 2.36
CA LEU A 14 65.01 -1.38 2.48
C LEU A 14 64.68 -2.53 1.53
N ALA A 15 64.54 -3.74 2.07
CA ALA A 15 64.02 -4.89 1.35
C ALA A 15 62.50 -4.74 1.15
N CYS A 16 62.08 -4.31 -0.05
CA CYS A 16 60.67 -4.37 -0.47
C CYS A 16 60.26 -5.80 -0.68
N VAL A 17 59.54 -6.38 0.29
CA VAL A 17 58.84 -7.64 0.12
C VAL A 17 57.62 -7.35 -0.75
N LEU A 18 57.71 -7.67 -2.04
CA LEU A 18 56.55 -7.72 -2.95
C LEU A 18 55.73 -8.95 -2.59
N ALA A 19 54.71 -8.77 -1.74
CA ALA A 19 53.68 -9.77 -1.56
C ALA A 19 52.82 -9.79 -2.84
N PRO A 20 52.62 -10.96 -3.48
CA PRO A 20 51.68 -11.06 -4.58
C PRO A 20 50.26 -10.80 -4.02
N LEU A 21 49.61 -9.72 -4.47
CA LEU A 21 48.21 -9.54 -4.35
C LEU A 21 47.53 -10.67 -5.14
N ALA A 22 47.22 -11.77 -4.44
CA ALA A 22 46.31 -12.76 -4.97
C ALA A 22 44.97 -12.08 -5.17
N HIS A 23 44.74 -11.60 -6.39
CA HIS A 23 43.37 -11.29 -6.82
C HIS A 23 42.63 -12.61 -6.83
N ALA A 24 41.86 -12.85 -5.78
CA ALA A 24 40.81 -13.83 -5.83
C ALA A 24 39.78 -13.33 -6.86
N SER A 25 40.03 -13.61 -8.13
CA SER A 25 39.03 -13.59 -9.18
C SER A 25 38.07 -14.75 -8.87
N GLY A 26 37.32 -14.59 -7.80
CA GLY A 26 36.06 -15.32 -7.64
C GLY A 26 35.13 -14.81 -8.73
N THR A 27 35.19 -15.43 -9.91
CA THR A 27 34.01 -15.49 -10.77
C THR A 27 32.98 -16.20 -9.96
N ALA A 28 32.26 -15.44 -9.11
CA ALA A 28 30.93 -15.85 -8.71
C ALA A 28 30.17 -15.91 -10.04
N ASN A 29 30.10 -17.08 -10.66
CA ASN A 29 28.94 -17.44 -11.44
C ASN A 29 27.78 -17.30 -10.46
N ALA A 30 27.24 -16.10 -10.37
CA ALA A 30 25.91 -15.93 -9.84
C ALA A 30 25.06 -16.75 -10.81
N ASP A 31 24.73 -17.99 -10.40
CA ASP A 31 23.77 -18.79 -11.11
C ASP A 31 22.53 -17.91 -11.25
N LEU A 32 22.32 -17.40 -12.45
CA LEU A 32 21.18 -16.55 -12.76
C LEU A 32 19.96 -17.38 -12.42
N LEU A 33 19.20 -16.93 -11.44
CA LEU A 33 17.95 -17.59 -11.07
C LEU A 33 17.08 -17.74 -12.30
N THR A 34 16.52 -18.93 -12.50
CA THR A 34 15.63 -19.23 -13.61
C THR A 34 14.33 -19.82 -13.09
N GLY A 35 13.31 -19.88 -13.94
CA GLY A 35 12.04 -20.51 -13.59
C GLY A 35 11.32 -19.85 -12.41
N ILE A 36 10.70 -20.68 -11.58
CA ILE A 36 9.86 -20.19 -10.47
C ILE A 36 10.65 -19.43 -9.39
N PRO A 37 11.86 -19.86 -8.96
CA PRO A 37 12.65 -19.08 -8.00
C PRO A 37 12.95 -17.65 -8.47
N ARG A 38 13.26 -17.46 -9.76
CA ARG A 38 13.43 -16.15 -10.36
C ARG A 38 12.15 -15.31 -10.25
N LEU A 39 11.01 -15.86 -10.71
CA LEU A 39 9.72 -15.16 -10.65
C LEU A 39 9.33 -14.80 -9.20
N ALA A 40 9.65 -15.66 -8.23
CA ALA A 40 9.38 -15.40 -6.82
C ALA A 40 10.20 -14.22 -6.29
N CYS A 41 11.49 -14.14 -6.62
CA CYS A 41 12.35 -13.02 -6.24
C CYS A 41 11.89 -11.71 -6.92
N GLU A 42 11.64 -11.76 -8.23
CA GLU A 42 11.14 -10.60 -8.98
C GLU A 42 9.79 -10.11 -8.42
N ALA A 43 8.85 -11.02 -8.11
CA ALA A 43 7.57 -10.66 -7.51
C ALA A 43 7.76 -9.98 -6.15
N THR A 44 8.66 -10.49 -5.30
CA THR A 44 8.96 -9.88 -4.01
C THR A 44 9.46 -8.44 -4.17
N LEU A 45 10.40 -8.20 -5.08
CA LEU A 45 10.93 -6.86 -5.37
C LEU A 45 9.85 -5.94 -5.94
N CYS A 46 9.13 -6.40 -6.96
CA CYS A 46 8.09 -5.63 -7.64
C CYS A 46 6.89 -5.29 -6.73
N LEU A 47 6.59 -6.14 -5.75
CA LEU A 47 5.52 -5.90 -4.78
C LEU A 47 5.98 -5.12 -3.55
N SER A 48 7.27 -4.82 -3.44
CA SER A 48 7.82 -3.98 -2.38
C SER A 48 7.86 -2.48 -2.73
N SER A 49 7.45 -2.10 -3.94
CA SER A 49 7.42 -0.72 -4.41
C SER A 49 6.13 -0.43 -5.17
N SER A 50 5.77 0.85 -5.26
CA SER A 50 4.72 1.34 -6.18
C SER A 50 5.18 1.35 -7.63
N LEU A 51 6.50 1.44 -7.86
CA LEU A 51 7.10 1.39 -9.19
C LEU A 51 7.06 -0.05 -9.71
N ARG A 52 6.36 -0.24 -10.84
CA ARG A 52 6.22 -1.55 -11.48
C ARG A 52 6.57 -1.45 -12.95
N PRO A 53 7.87 -1.44 -13.26
CA PRO A 53 8.33 -1.42 -14.65
C PRO A 53 7.85 -2.66 -15.42
N GLY A 54 7.93 -2.62 -16.75
CA GLY A 54 7.43 -3.70 -17.60
C GLY A 54 8.03 -5.08 -17.33
N GLU A 55 9.25 -5.10 -16.84
CA GLU A 55 9.97 -6.31 -16.42
C GLU A 55 9.29 -7.05 -15.26
N CYS A 56 8.50 -6.34 -14.46
CA CYS A 56 7.70 -6.92 -13.39
C CYS A 56 6.51 -7.76 -13.90
N SER A 57 6.05 -7.54 -15.14
CA SER A 57 4.81 -8.15 -15.62
C SER A 57 4.78 -9.67 -15.49
N PRO A 58 5.79 -10.44 -15.89
CA PRO A 58 5.73 -11.90 -15.81
C PRO A 58 5.59 -12.41 -14.37
N SER A 59 6.33 -11.82 -13.44
CA SER A 59 6.31 -12.20 -12.03
C SER A 59 5.02 -11.80 -11.34
N LEU A 60 4.48 -10.62 -11.65
CA LEU A 60 3.20 -10.14 -11.13
C LEU A 60 2.01 -10.92 -11.69
N GLU A 61 2.00 -11.24 -12.98
CA GLU A 61 0.98 -12.09 -13.60
C GLU A 61 0.97 -13.47 -12.92
N HIS A 62 2.14 -14.06 -12.74
CA HIS A 62 2.24 -15.34 -12.03
C HIS A 62 1.68 -15.22 -10.60
N TYR A 63 2.12 -14.23 -9.82
CA TYR A 63 1.67 -14.02 -8.44
C TYR A 63 0.15 -13.82 -8.34
N PHE A 64 -0.43 -12.96 -9.16
CA PHE A 64 -1.87 -12.67 -9.11
C PHE A 64 -2.74 -13.77 -9.74
N SER A 65 -2.15 -14.65 -10.56
CA SER A 65 -2.83 -15.85 -11.04
C SER A 65 -3.00 -16.91 -9.95
N ILE A 66 -2.20 -16.86 -8.88
CA ILE A 66 -2.32 -17.76 -7.73
C ILE A 66 -3.62 -17.43 -6.99
N LYS A 67 -4.64 -18.22 -7.26
CA LYS A 67 -5.96 -18.16 -6.62
C LYS A 67 -6.39 -19.57 -6.24
N ARG A 68 -6.99 -19.72 -5.08
CA ARG A 68 -7.58 -20.97 -4.61
C ARG A 68 -9.07 -20.78 -4.44
N PHE A 69 -9.82 -21.77 -4.86
CA PHE A 69 -11.28 -21.74 -4.81
C PHE A 69 -11.79 -22.93 -4.03
N ASN A 70 -12.85 -22.76 -3.32
CA ASN A 70 -13.63 -23.80 -2.68
C ASN A 70 -15.09 -23.74 -3.19
N ARG A 71 -15.96 -24.53 -2.62
CA ARG A 71 -17.40 -24.58 -3.01
C ARG A 71 -18.16 -23.25 -2.81
N HIS A 72 -17.61 -22.32 -2.06
CA HIS A 72 -18.21 -21.01 -1.76
C HIS A 72 -17.60 -19.87 -2.57
N GLY A 73 -16.64 -20.15 -3.45
CA GLY A 73 -15.94 -19.15 -4.26
C GLY A 73 -14.45 -19.04 -3.92
N LEU A 74 -13.89 -17.84 -3.98
CA LEU A 74 -12.47 -17.60 -3.68
C LEU A 74 -12.18 -17.87 -2.20
N ASP A 75 -11.29 -18.84 -1.97
CA ASP A 75 -10.73 -19.14 -0.65
C ASP A 75 -9.51 -18.25 -0.43
N TRP A 76 -9.71 -17.19 0.36
CA TRP A 76 -8.66 -16.21 0.57
C TRP A 76 -7.49 -16.76 1.39
N ASP A 77 -7.77 -17.51 2.44
CA ASP A 77 -6.72 -18.06 3.30
C ASP A 77 -5.85 -19.07 2.55
N ALA A 78 -6.47 -19.95 1.79
CA ALA A 78 -5.75 -20.88 0.91
C ALA A 78 -4.97 -20.15 -0.20
N THR A 79 -5.50 -19.02 -0.70
CA THR A 79 -4.81 -18.18 -1.68
C THR A 79 -3.57 -17.52 -1.06
N VAL A 80 -3.68 -16.95 0.13
CA VAL A 80 -2.56 -16.36 0.88
C VAL A 80 -1.48 -17.41 1.14
N ALA A 81 -1.86 -18.60 1.62
CA ALA A 81 -0.91 -19.69 1.86
C ALA A 81 -0.17 -20.10 0.58
N ALA A 82 -0.86 -20.19 -0.55
CA ALA A 82 -0.24 -20.53 -1.83
C ALA A 82 0.69 -19.42 -2.35
N ARG A 83 0.32 -18.14 -2.18
CA ARG A 83 1.16 -16.99 -2.52
C ARG A 83 2.42 -16.93 -1.67
N ARG A 84 2.28 -17.17 -0.35
CA ARG A 84 3.43 -17.28 0.56
C ARG A 84 4.37 -18.40 0.11
N SER A 85 3.83 -19.59 -0.18
CA SER A 85 4.62 -20.72 -0.68
C SER A 85 5.36 -20.41 -1.98
N PHE A 86 4.76 -19.64 -2.88
CA PHE A 86 5.43 -19.19 -4.09
C PHE A 86 6.58 -18.21 -3.78
N LEU A 87 6.32 -17.15 -3.01
CA LEU A 87 7.35 -16.15 -2.67
C LEU A 87 8.53 -16.76 -1.90
N SER A 88 8.25 -17.75 -1.06
CA SER A 88 9.29 -18.46 -0.29
C SER A 88 10.23 -19.31 -1.17
N GLN A 89 9.96 -19.44 -2.46
CA GLN A 89 10.90 -20.09 -3.39
C GLN A 89 12.05 -19.16 -3.82
N CYS A 90 11.96 -17.87 -3.52
CA CYS A 90 13.11 -16.96 -3.64
C CYS A 90 14.17 -17.36 -2.60
N PRO A 91 15.43 -17.65 -2.97
CA PRO A 91 16.47 -18.01 -2.01
C PRO A 91 16.66 -16.98 -0.90
N ALA A 92 16.49 -15.69 -1.20
CA ALA A 92 16.57 -14.61 -0.21
C ALA A 92 15.35 -14.55 0.74
N ALA A 93 14.31 -15.35 0.55
CA ALA A 93 13.12 -15.33 1.41
C ALA A 93 13.39 -15.78 2.86
N ALA A 94 14.54 -16.42 3.11
CA ALA A 94 14.99 -16.81 4.44
C ALA A 94 15.92 -15.79 5.11
N ASP A 95 16.32 -14.73 4.41
CA ASP A 95 17.18 -13.68 4.95
C ASP A 95 16.47 -12.90 6.07
N PRO A 96 17.21 -12.27 6.99
CA PRO A 96 16.63 -11.50 8.09
C PRO A 96 15.62 -10.43 7.58
N GLY A 97 14.40 -10.43 8.14
CA GLY A 97 13.31 -9.53 7.76
C GLY A 97 12.51 -9.96 6.54
N MET A 98 12.99 -10.92 5.75
CA MET A 98 12.27 -11.38 4.56
C MET A 98 11.06 -12.27 4.86
N PRO A 99 11.05 -13.15 5.87
CA PRO A 99 9.85 -13.92 6.20
C PRO A 99 8.65 -13.03 6.52
N GLU A 100 8.85 -11.98 7.30
CA GLU A 100 7.82 -10.99 7.64
C GLU A 100 7.36 -10.22 6.38
N ARG A 101 8.29 -9.89 5.49
CA ARG A 101 7.98 -9.23 4.21
C ARG A 101 7.15 -10.13 3.30
N VAL A 102 7.52 -11.40 3.16
CA VAL A 102 6.79 -12.41 2.39
C VAL A 102 5.37 -12.58 2.94
N GLU A 103 5.22 -12.61 4.27
CA GLU A 103 3.91 -12.67 4.92
C GLU A 103 3.07 -11.43 4.59
N ALA A 104 3.63 -10.23 4.76
CA ALA A 104 2.95 -8.97 4.48
C ALA A 104 2.52 -8.86 3.01
N ILE A 105 3.38 -9.21 2.07
CA ILE A 105 3.05 -9.24 0.63
C ILE A 105 1.92 -10.23 0.36
N SER A 106 1.98 -11.43 0.94
CA SER A 106 1.00 -12.48 0.68
C SER A 106 -0.42 -12.07 1.06
N HIS A 107 -0.58 -11.29 2.12
CA HIS A 107 -1.86 -10.75 2.59
C HIS A 107 -2.24 -9.44 1.90
N GLY A 108 -1.30 -8.51 1.74
CA GLY A 108 -1.58 -7.11 1.40
C GLY A 108 -1.56 -6.80 -0.09
N ALA A 109 -0.72 -7.48 -0.86
CA ALA A 109 -0.54 -7.14 -2.26
C ALA A 109 -1.83 -7.26 -3.08
N GLY A 110 -2.22 -6.16 -3.73
CA GLY A 110 -3.45 -6.04 -4.50
C GLY A 110 -4.71 -5.82 -3.66
N LYS A 111 -4.60 -5.66 -2.33
CA LYS A 111 -5.73 -5.35 -1.44
C LYS A 111 -5.52 -4.09 -0.60
N CYS A 112 -4.32 -3.51 -0.60
CA CYS A 112 -3.99 -2.33 0.19
C CYS A 112 -3.81 -1.07 -0.66
N ASP A 113 -4.04 -1.16 -1.95
CA ASP A 113 -4.05 0.02 -2.83
C ASP A 113 -5.38 0.78 -2.74
N ALA A 114 -5.33 2.07 -3.04
CA ALA A 114 -6.47 2.97 -2.95
C ALA A 114 -7.66 2.47 -3.79
N ASP A 115 -7.40 1.96 -5.00
CA ASP A 115 -8.44 1.48 -5.91
C ASP A 115 -9.19 0.28 -5.36
N TYR A 116 -8.46 -0.68 -4.77
CA TYR A 116 -9.09 -1.83 -4.14
C TYR A 116 -9.92 -1.42 -2.92
N LEU A 117 -9.35 -0.60 -2.03
CA LEU A 117 -10.04 -0.14 -0.83
C LEU A 117 -11.31 0.65 -1.18
N ASN A 118 -11.22 1.54 -2.17
CA ASN A 118 -12.37 2.33 -2.61
C ASN A 118 -13.48 1.45 -3.20
N ARG A 119 -13.15 0.46 -4.02
CA ARG A 119 -14.16 -0.45 -4.59
C ARG A 119 -14.74 -1.43 -3.58
N SER A 120 -13.90 -1.98 -2.69
CA SER A 120 -14.32 -3.04 -1.78
C SER A 120 -15.14 -2.55 -0.60
N TYR A 121 -14.97 -1.28 -0.23
CA TYR A 121 -15.67 -0.65 0.89
C TYR A 121 -16.50 0.55 0.44
N ALA A 122 -16.87 0.58 -0.84
CA ALA A 122 -17.78 1.57 -1.40
C ALA A 122 -19.14 1.49 -0.71
N ASP A 123 -19.71 2.65 -0.47
CA ASP A 123 -21.05 2.81 0.13
C ASP A 123 -21.66 4.12 -0.36
N THR A 124 -22.88 4.39 0.08
CA THR A 124 -23.63 5.60 -0.24
C THR A 124 -23.84 6.44 1.02
N ALA A 125 -23.39 7.68 0.98
CA ALA A 125 -23.75 8.71 1.95
C ALA A 125 -24.85 9.61 1.39
N TYR A 126 -25.54 10.29 2.28
CA TYR A 126 -26.67 11.14 1.94
C TYR A 126 -26.42 12.57 2.43
N LYS A 127 -26.50 13.51 1.50
CA LYS A 127 -26.56 14.94 1.76
C LYS A 127 -28.00 15.37 1.64
N TRP A 128 -28.60 15.89 2.71
CA TRP A 128 -30.03 16.12 2.75
C TRP A 128 -30.42 17.37 3.54
N ARG A 129 -31.60 17.89 3.23
CA ARG A 129 -32.25 18.93 4.00
C ARG A 129 -33.76 18.78 3.96
N LYS A 130 -34.41 19.16 5.05
CA LYS A 130 -35.86 19.20 5.12
C LYS A 130 -36.37 20.44 4.39
N ARG A 131 -37.29 20.25 3.45
CA ARG A 131 -37.93 21.33 2.67
C ARG A 131 -39.22 21.80 3.28
N GLY A 132 -39.90 20.97 4.07
CA GLY A 132 -41.19 21.26 4.66
C GLY A 132 -41.93 19.99 5.02
N TYR A 133 -43.25 20.09 4.95
CA TYR A 133 -44.16 18.97 5.19
C TYR A 133 -45.16 18.85 4.06
N ARG A 134 -45.53 17.65 3.71
CA ARG A 134 -46.70 17.32 2.89
C ARG A 134 -47.82 16.83 3.81
N TYR A 135 -49.03 17.30 3.58
CA TYR A 135 -50.21 16.81 4.25
C TYR A 135 -50.74 15.59 3.50
N ASP A 136 -50.89 14.48 4.17
CA ASP A 136 -51.55 13.29 3.64
C ASP A 136 -53.03 13.32 4.07
N ALA A 137 -53.91 13.60 3.11
CA ALA A 137 -55.32 13.70 3.35
C ALA A 137 -56.00 12.36 3.74
N ALA A 138 -55.39 11.23 3.37
CA ALA A 138 -55.94 9.91 3.68
C ALA A 138 -55.69 9.50 5.13
N THR A 139 -54.52 9.88 5.68
CA THR A 139 -54.13 9.55 7.05
C THR A 139 -54.30 10.71 8.04
N GLY A 140 -54.46 11.94 7.54
CA GLY A 140 -54.45 13.15 8.36
C GLY A 140 -53.09 13.57 8.89
N ASN A 141 -52.00 12.90 8.46
CA ASN A 141 -50.65 13.09 8.97
C ASN A 141 -49.90 14.14 8.17
N ARG A 142 -48.90 14.73 8.81
CA ARG A 142 -47.89 15.60 8.16
C ARG A 142 -46.63 14.81 8.01
N GLU A 143 -46.24 14.55 6.76
CA GLU A 143 -45.02 13.84 6.42
C GLU A 143 -43.89 14.86 6.03
N PRO A 144 -42.70 14.72 6.58
CA PRO A 144 -41.60 15.57 6.20
C PRO A 144 -41.18 15.34 4.74
N VAL A 145 -40.89 16.42 4.04
CA VAL A 145 -40.36 16.38 2.66
C VAL A 145 -38.89 16.71 2.69
N TYR A 146 -38.08 15.76 2.22
CA TYR A 146 -36.63 15.88 2.16
C TYR A 146 -36.16 16.12 0.72
N GLU A 147 -35.21 17.01 0.56
CA GLU A 147 -34.33 17.06 -0.61
C GLU A 147 -33.10 16.23 -0.27
N VAL A 148 -32.80 15.23 -1.08
CA VAL A 148 -31.73 14.25 -0.83
C VAL A 148 -30.86 14.14 -2.06
N GLN A 149 -29.56 14.16 -1.86
CA GLN A 149 -28.51 13.87 -2.84
C GLN A 149 -27.70 12.68 -2.32
N THR A 150 -27.37 11.75 -3.18
CA THR A 150 -26.47 10.64 -2.87
C THR A 150 -25.04 11.03 -3.17
N LEU A 151 -24.12 10.57 -2.33
CA LEU A 151 -22.68 10.74 -2.47
C LEU A 151 -22.02 9.37 -2.42
N GLU A 152 -21.18 9.06 -3.41
CA GLU A 152 -20.32 7.89 -3.30
C GLU A 152 -19.29 8.13 -2.20
N THR A 153 -19.07 7.13 -1.36
CA THR A 153 -18.15 7.21 -0.24
C THR A 153 -17.52 5.87 0.05
N VAL A 154 -16.56 5.86 0.96
CA VAL A 154 -15.91 4.66 1.48
C VAL A 154 -16.05 4.65 3.00
N THR A 155 -16.60 3.57 3.53
CA THR A 155 -16.89 3.44 4.97
C THR A 155 -15.67 3.08 5.79
N LEU A 156 -14.71 2.34 5.21
CA LEU A 156 -13.47 1.97 5.86
C LEU A 156 -12.55 3.19 5.93
N THR A 157 -12.36 3.75 7.13
CA THR A 157 -11.49 4.94 7.36
C THR A 157 -10.14 4.62 7.97
N GLN A 158 -9.97 3.38 8.44
CA GLN A 158 -8.71 2.90 9.01
C GLN A 158 -8.24 1.69 8.22
N LEU A 159 -6.94 1.62 7.98
CA LEU A 159 -6.35 0.48 7.30
C LEU A 159 -6.51 -0.80 8.15
N PRO A 160 -6.86 -1.93 7.53
CA PRO A 160 -6.74 -3.23 8.18
C PRO A 160 -5.29 -3.48 8.64
N THR A 161 -5.12 -4.21 9.73
CA THR A 161 -3.79 -4.49 10.31
C THR A 161 -2.81 -5.11 9.32
N TRP A 162 -3.30 -5.97 8.42
CA TRP A 162 -2.50 -6.57 7.36
C TRP A 162 -2.07 -5.57 6.27
N CYS A 163 -2.82 -4.49 6.04
CA CYS A 163 -2.37 -3.39 5.18
C CYS A 163 -1.34 -2.51 5.88
N VAL A 164 -1.50 -2.28 7.18
CA VAL A 164 -0.47 -1.57 7.96
C VAL A 164 0.84 -2.33 7.86
N ALA A 165 0.85 -3.64 8.16
CA ALA A 165 2.03 -4.48 8.04
C ALA A 165 2.65 -4.47 6.62
N TYR A 166 1.80 -4.42 5.57
CA TYR A 166 2.28 -4.36 4.19
C TYR A 166 2.90 -3.02 3.82
N ASN A 167 2.35 -1.91 4.32
CA ASN A 167 2.79 -0.55 3.98
C ASN A 167 3.97 -0.07 4.84
N ASP A 168 4.05 -0.48 6.10
CA ASP A 168 5.02 0.04 7.08
C ASP A 168 6.28 -0.84 7.22
N HIS A 169 6.45 -1.85 6.38
CA HIS A 169 7.63 -2.70 6.42
C HIS A 169 8.86 -1.95 5.89
N ASP A 170 10.03 -2.14 6.52
CA ASP A 170 11.30 -1.47 6.16
C ASP A 170 11.70 -1.59 4.69
N TRP A 171 11.22 -2.63 4.01
CA TRP A 171 11.49 -2.91 2.60
C TRP A 171 10.35 -2.47 1.68
N THR A 172 9.44 -1.65 2.17
CA THR A 172 8.33 -1.12 1.38
C THR A 172 8.58 0.32 1.02
N TYR A 173 8.42 0.64 -0.26
CA TYR A 173 8.59 1.99 -0.78
C TYR A 173 7.31 2.47 -1.44
N GLU A 174 6.81 3.66 -1.02
CA GLU A 174 5.74 4.41 -1.70
C GLU A 174 4.41 3.65 -1.91
N LEU A 175 4.12 2.65 -1.08
CA LEU A 175 2.86 1.90 -1.16
C LEU A 175 1.76 2.46 -0.27
N SER A 176 2.08 3.40 0.61
CA SER A 176 1.14 3.91 1.61
C SER A 176 -0.03 4.66 0.97
N VAL A 177 -1.18 4.52 1.62
CA VAL A 177 -2.42 5.21 1.24
C VAL A 177 -2.97 5.97 2.44
N ARG A 178 -3.71 7.05 2.18
CA ARG A 178 -4.35 7.87 3.20
C ARG A 178 -5.82 8.13 2.85
N TYR A 179 -6.64 8.29 3.87
CA TYR A 179 -8.05 8.57 3.71
C TYR A 179 -8.29 10.09 3.66
N VAL A 180 -8.98 10.55 2.64
CA VAL A 180 -9.34 11.96 2.42
C VAL A 180 -10.81 12.15 2.76
N GLY A 181 -11.11 13.23 3.47
CA GLY A 181 -12.47 13.63 3.77
C GLY A 181 -13.12 12.86 4.91
N ARG A 182 -14.43 12.70 4.82
CA ARG A 182 -15.28 12.04 5.81
C ARG A 182 -16.24 11.06 5.14
N PRO A 183 -16.54 9.89 5.73
CA PRO A 183 -17.47 8.92 5.13
C PRO A 183 -18.83 9.53 4.79
N THR A 184 -19.40 10.34 5.68
CA THR A 184 -20.71 10.98 5.45
C THR A 184 -20.71 12.02 4.34
N MET A 185 -19.54 12.41 3.83
CA MET A 185 -19.34 13.51 2.87
C MET A 185 -18.51 13.09 1.64
N GLY A 186 -18.51 11.80 1.29
CA GLY A 186 -17.82 11.32 0.08
C GLY A 186 -16.32 11.10 0.28
N GLY A 187 -15.89 10.67 1.47
CA GLY A 187 -14.48 10.36 1.74
C GLY A 187 -14.00 9.11 1.00
N ARG A 188 -12.70 9.04 0.72
CA ARG A 188 -12.08 7.97 -0.05
C ARG A 188 -10.58 7.80 0.25
N TRP A 189 -10.03 6.65 -0.11
CA TRP A 189 -8.60 6.38 -0.08
C TRP A 189 -7.89 6.93 -1.31
N ILE A 190 -6.68 7.44 -1.10
CA ILE A 190 -5.76 7.90 -2.16
C ILE A 190 -4.34 7.47 -1.81
N LYS A 191 -3.41 7.60 -2.75
CA LYS A 191 -1.99 7.45 -2.47
C LYS A 191 -1.52 8.51 -1.48
N ALA A 192 -0.61 8.13 -0.57
CA ALA A 192 -0.13 9.05 0.47
C ALA A 192 0.60 10.27 -0.11
N GLU A 193 1.30 10.12 -1.24
CA GLU A 193 1.99 11.19 -1.96
C GLU A 193 1.02 12.32 -2.42
N ASP A 194 -0.22 11.96 -2.75
CA ASP A 194 -1.24 12.90 -3.24
C ASP A 194 -2.09 13.52 -2.12
N TYR A 195 -1.88 13.11 -0.86
CA TYR A 195 -2.80 13.39 0.24
C TYR A 195 -3.05 14.88 0.47
N GLU A 196 -1.99 15.66 0.61
CA GLU A 196 -2.11 17.09 0.96
C GLU A 196 -2.90 17.86 -0.11
N ALA A 197 -2.62 17.62 -1.39
CA ALA A 197 -3.32 18.24 -2.49
C ALA A 197 -4.78 17.78 -2.59
N ALA A 198 -5.03 16.49 -2.36
CA ALA A 198 -6.38 15.93 -2.43
C ALA A 198 -7.24 16.35 -1.23
N GLN A 199 -6.67 16.42 -0.02
CA GLN A 199 -7.39 16.91 1.16
C GLN A 199 -7.73 18.40 1.02
N ALA A 200 -6.79 19.22 0.57
CA ALA A 200 -7.05 20.63 0.33
C ALA A 200 -8.16 20.87 -0.72
N ARG A 201 -8.17 20.06 -1.78
CA ARG A 201 -9.24 20.12 -2.80
C ARG A 201 -10.57 19.68 -2.20
N TRP A 202 -10.59 18.59 -1.45
CA TRP A 202 -11.80 18.11 -0.80
C TRP A 202 -12.38 19.15 0.17
N ASP A 203 -11.53 19.79 1.00
CA ASP A 203 -11.93 20.83 1.93
C ASP A 203 -12.53 22.05 1.19
N ALA A 204 -11.94 22.46 0.06
CA ALA A 204 -12.45 23.53 -0.77
C ALA A 204 -13.81 23.20 -1.41
N GLU A 205 -13.97 21.97 -1.90
CA GLU A 205 -15.21 21.51 -2.55
C GLU A 205 -16.35 21.28 -1.55
N HIS A 206 -16.04 20.79 -0.33
CA HIS A 206 -17.02 20.36 0.67
C HIS A 206 -17.22 21.37 1.81
N GLY A 207 -16.54 22.53 1.73
CA GLY A 207 -16.70 23.62 2.69
C GLY A 207 -17.78 24.64 2.28
N GLY A 208 -17.95 25.66 3.13
CA GLY A 208 -18.71 26.86 2.82
C GLY A 208 -20.16 26.61 2.37
N GLN A 209 -20.51 27.10 1.19
CA GLN A 209 -21.87 27.05 0.65
C GLN A 209 -22.35 25.64 0.28
N TRP A 210 -21.44 24.72 -0.08
CA TRP A 210 -21.80 23.35 -0.41
C TRP A 210 -22.42 22.60 0.78
N ALA A 211 -21.92 22.85 1.99
CA ALA A 211 -22.41 22.22 3.22
C ALA A 211 -23.49 23.04 3.93
N LYS A 212 -23.62 24.36 3.64
CA LYS A 212 -24.49 25.27 4.38
C LYS A 212 -25.97 24.89 4.28
N GLY A 213 -26.60 24.63 5.44
CA GLY A 213 -28.01 24.26 5.51
C GLY A 213 -28.32 22.81 5.08
N TRP A 214 -27.29 21.98 4.90
CA TRP A 214 -27.41 20.56 4.61
C TRP A 214 -26.98 19.71 5.81
N ASN A 215 -27.59 18.54 5.91
CA ASN A 215 -27.20 17.47 6.83
C ASN A 215 -26.52 16.36 6.05
N PHE A 216 -25.70 15.57 6.72
CA PHE A 216 -24.93 14.48 6.14
C PHE A 216 -25.11 13.23 7.00
N SER A 217 -25.41 12.09 6.38
CA SER A 217 -25.60 10.81 7.08
C SER A 217 -25.24 9.63 6.19
N MET A 218 -24.98 8.46 6.82
CA MET A 218 -24.83 7.18 6.13
C MET A 218 -26.18 6.48 5.89
N SER A 219 -27.27 6.98 6.46
CA SER A 219 -28.61 6.44 6.26
C SER A 219 -29.50 7.45 5.53
N ASP A 220 -30.37 6.94 4.66
CA ASP A 220 -31.36 7.74 3.94
C ASP A 220 -32.36 8.34 4.93
N PRO A 221 -32.50 9.66 5.01
CA PRO A 221 -33.44 10.31 5.94
C PRO A 221 -34.89 9.93 5.69
N ARG A 222 -35.25 9.54 4.46
CA ARG A 222 -36.62 9.13 4.09
C ARG A 222 -37.02 7.78 4.68
N GLN A 223 -36.05 6.96 5.09
CA GLN A 223 -36.29 5.65 5.71
C GLN A 223 -36.46 5.72 7.23
N ARG A 224 -35.98 6.83 7.86
CA ARG A 224 -36.03 6.99 9.32
C ARG A 224 -37.44 7.20 9.90
N ASP A 225 -38.33 7.75 9.10
CA ASP A 225 -39.68 8.09 9.53
C ASP A 225 -40.66 6.92 9.40
N ASN A 226 -40.17 5.72 8.99
CA ASN A 226 -40.97 4.49 8.84
C ASN A 226 -40.68 3.44 9.95
N LEU A 227 -39.95 3.81 11.01
CA LEU A 227 -39.68 3.00 12.20
C LEU A 227 -40.33 3.64 13.43
#